data_47d2795e8622aac7041c07e7fe3f73d1
#
_entry.id   47d2795e8622aac7041c07e7fe3f73d1
#
_cell.length_a   1.000
_cell.length_b   1.000
_cell.length_c   1.000
_cell.angle_alpha   90.00
_cell.angle_beta   90.00
_cell.angle_gamma   90.00
#
_symmetry.space_group_name_H-M   'P 1'
#
loop_
_entity.id
_entity.type
_entity.pdbx_description
1 polymer ?
#
loop_
_entity_poly.entity_id
_entity_poly.type
_entity_poly.pdbx_seq_one_letter_code
_entity_poly.pdbx_strand_id
1 'polypeptide(L)'
;MPAKSSQTGSDGFSPAERAAMKQRAAELRAEGKQGAKQADGLQALLDSIAKMTPEDRAVAERVHATVSAAAPKLSPKTWYGMPAYANAEGKIVVSFKNSGKFNTRYSTLEFQDAANLDDGDLWPVSFALRKWSPAVEQKVAELVKAAVS
;
A
#
# COMPACT_ATOMS: atom_id res chain seq x y z
N MET A 1 -6.35 -29.44 26.78
CA MET A 1 -6.17 -28.75 26.24
C MET A 1 -5.87 -28.64 24.88
N PRO A 2 -6.39 -29.10 24.16
CA PRO A 2 -6.24 -29.12 22.80
C PRO A 2 -6.42 -27.85 22.15
N ALA A 3 -7.02 -26.97 22.76
CA ALA A 3 -7.30 -25.72 22.16
C ALA A 3 -6.09 -25.02 21.66
N LYS A 4 -4.96 -25.40 22.13
CA LYS A 4 -3.90 -24.75 21.66
C LYS A 4 -3.54 -25.03 20.30
N SER A 5 -3.80 -26.17 19.84
CA SER A 5 -3.37 -26.52 18.51
C SER A 5 -3.97 -25.64 17.45
N SER A 6 -5.15 -25.14 17.68
CA SER A 6 -5.78 -24.36 16.65
C SER A 6 -5.11 -23.02 16.46
N GLN A 7 -4.28 -22.63 17.38
CA GLN A 7 -3.68 -21.37 17.24
C GLN A 7 -2.32 -21.40 16.68
N THR A 8 -1.76 -22.57 16.50
CA THR A 8 -0.44 -22.63 16.00
C THR A 8 -0.30 -22.02 14.66
N GLY A 9 -1.26 -22.15 13.81
CA GLY A 9 -1.16 -21.60 12.46
C GLY A 9 -1.09 -20.10 12.43
N SER A 10 -1.60 -19.45 13.46
CA SER A 10 -1.60 -17.99 13.44
C SER A 10 -0.59 -17.42 14.41
N ASP A 11 0.20 -18.25 15.07
CA ASP A 11 1.12 -17.75 16.03
C ASP A 11 2.21 -16.87 15.49
N GLY A 12 2.56 -16.96 14.25
CA GLY A 12 3.59 -16.13 13.67
C GLY A 12 3.13 -14.77 13.26
N PHE A 13 1.83 -14.46 13.38
CA PHE A 13 1.29 -13.19 12.90
C PHE A 13 0.68 -12.40 14.05
N SER A 14 0.93 -11.09 14.03
CA SER A 14 0.28 -10.19 14.97
C SER A 14 -1.19 -10.03 14.61
N PRO A 15 -2.02 -9.50 15.53
CA PRO A 15 -3.40 -9.19 15.18
C PRO A 15 -3.52 -8.27 13.98
N ALA A 16 -2.61 -7.31 13.84
CA ALA A 16 -2.64 -6.39 12.70
C ALA A 16 -2.35 -7.14 11.40
N GLU A 17 -1.40 -8.07 11.43
CA GLU A 17 -1.08 -8.86 10.25
C GLU A 17 -2.23 -9.78 9.86
N ARG A 18 -2.88 -10.40 10.84
CA ARG A 18 -4.03 -11.26 10.56
C ARG A 18 -5.18 -10.45 9.96
N ALA A 19 -5.41 -9.24 10.47
CA ALA A 19 -6.45 -8.38 9.93
C ALA A 19 -6.13 -8.00 8.48
N ALA A 20 -4.86 -7.71 8.19
CA ALA A 20 -4.46 -7.37 6.83
C ALA A 20 -4.65 -8.54 5.88
N MET A 21 -4.34 -9.76 6.32
CA MET A 21 -4.56 -10.94 5.49
C MET A 21 -6.03 -11.19 5.23
N LYS A 22 -6.88 -10.93 6.22
CA LYS A 22 -8.32 -11.06 6.05
C LYS A 22 -8.83 -10.03 5.04
N GLN A 23 -8.31 -8.81 5.11
CA GLN A 23 -8.66 -7.78 4.15
C GLN A 23 -8.24 -8.18 2.74
N ARG A 24 -7.04 -8.78 2.61
CA ARG A 24 -6.59 -9.23 1.30
C ARG A 24 -7.47 -10.33 0.74
N ALA A 25 -7.92 -11.25 1.58
CA ALA A 25 -8.83 -12.30 1.13
C ALA A 25 -10.14 -11.71 0.61
N ALA A 26 -10.66 -10.69 1.30
CA ALA A 26 -11.87 -10.03 0.85
C ALA A 26 -11.66 -9.30 -0.48
N GLU A 27 -10.49 -8.68 -0.65
CA GLU A 27 -10.14 -7.98 -1.89
C GLU A 27 -10.10 -8.95 -3.07
N LEU A 28 -9.48 -10.10 -2.85
CA LEU A 28 -9.39 -11.11 -3.90
C LEU A 28 -10.77 -11.64 -4.30
N ARG A 29 -11.64 -11.84 -3.32
CA ARG A 29 -12.99 -12.30 -3.63
C ARG A 29 -13.76 -11.26 -4.45
N ALA A 30 -13.61 -9.99 -4.10
CA ALA A 30 -14.30 -8.93 -4.81
C ALA A 30 -13.80 -8.83 -6.25
N GLU A 31 -12.49 -8.91 -6.43
CA GLU A 31 -11.89 -8.84 -7.76
C GLU A 31 -12.33 -10.02 -8.63
N GLY A 32 -12.32 -11.21 -8.05
CA GLY A 32 -12.70 -12.39 -8.80
C GLY A 32 -14.17 -12.44 -9.15
N LYS A 33 -15.00 -11.71 -8.37
CA LYS A 33 -16.41 -11.77 -8.58
C LYS A 33 -16.88 -10.95 -9.73
N GLN A 34 -16.36 -9.75 -9.90
CA GLN A 34 -16.87 -8.85 -10.91
C GLN A 34 -15.84 -8.20 -11.75
N GLY A 35 -14.60 -8.46 -11.53
CA GLY A 35 -13.60 -7.70 -12.20
C GLY A 35 -13.65 -6.30 -11.60
N ALA A 36 -12.82 -5.97 -10.67
CA ALA A 36 -12.90 -4.70 -9.96
C ALA A 36 -12.82 -3.52 -10.92
N LYS A 37 -13.75 -2.59 -10.78
CA LYS A 37 -13.73 -1.39 -11.58
C LYS A 37 -12.79 -0.41 -10.91
N GLN A 38 -12.16 0.44 -11.72
CA GLN A 38 -11.22 1.42 -11.21
C GLN A 38 -11.88 2.34 -10.18
N ALA A 39 -13.13 2.71 -10.39
CA ALA A 39 -13.84 3.58 -9.44
C ALA A 39 -14.01 2.89 -8.09
N ASP A 40 -14.27 1.58 -8.09
CA ASP A 40 -14.43 0.82 -6.85
C ASP A 40 -13.09 0.71 -6.12
N GLY A 41 -12.01 0.56 -6.85
CA GLY A 41 -10.66 0.52 -6.26
C GLY A 41 -10.31 1.84 -5.62
N LEU A 42 -10.61 2.95 -6.29
CA LEU A 42 -10.35 4.28 -5.73
C LEU A 42 -11.15 4.48 -4.45
N GLN A 43 -12.42 4.11 -4.45
CA GLN A 43 -13.24 4.29 -3.26
C GLN A 43 -12.71 3.45 -2.10
N ALA A 44 -12.30 2.21 -2.37
CA ALA A 44 -11.72 1.35 -1.35
C ALA A 44 -10.45 1.97 -0.77
N LEU A 45 -9.61 2.54 -1.64
CA LEU A 45 -8.38 3.19 -1.20
C LEU A 45 -8.71 4.41 -0.31
N LEU A 46 -9.65 5.24 -0.74
CA LEU A 46 -10.03 6.41 0.03
C LEU A 46 -10.63 6.01 1.39
N ASP A 47 -11.41 4.95 1.42
CA ASP A 47 -11.98 4.44 2.67
C ASP A 47 -10.89 3.94 3.61
N SER A 48 -9.85 3.30 3.07
CA SER A 48 -8.75 2.83 3.89
C SER A 48 -8.00 4.00 4.52
N ILE A 49 -7.83 5.08 3.78
CA ILE A 49 -7.17 6.29 4.29
C ILE A 49 -8.04 6.93 5.38
N ALA A 50 -9.34 6.97 5.18
CA ALA A 50 -10.25 7.59 6.14
C ALA A 50 -10.22 6.90 7.50
N LYS A 51 -9.82 5.64 7.55
CA LYS A 51 -9.76 4.89 8.81
C LYS A 51 -8.45 5.06 9.56
N MET A 52 -7.49 5.72 8.98
CA MET A 52 -6.19 5.92 9.62
C MET A 52 -6.27 6.98 10.72
N THR A 53 -5.26 7.01 11.58
CA THR A 53 -5.13 8.08 12.55
C THR A 53 -5.00 9.41 11.80
N PRO A 54 -5.34 10.55 12.45
CA PRO A 54 -5.23 11.84 11.76
C PRO A 54 -3.85 12.10 11.17
N GLU A 55 -2.79 11.69 11.86
CA GLU A 55 -1.43 11.91 11.38
C GLU A 55 -1.11 11.05 10.17
N ASP A 56 -1.43 9.77 10.23
CA ASP A 56 -1.21 8.87 9.10
C ASP A 56 -2.08 9.26 7.93
N ARG A 57 -3.32 9.67 8.20
CA ARG A 57 -4.23 10.06 7.14
C ARG A 57 -3.72 11.27 6.37
N ALA A 58 -3.16 12.26 7.09
CA ALA A 58 -2.63 13.44 6.42
C ALA A 58 -1.50 13.08 5.47
N VAL A 59 -0.60 12.18 5.88
CA VAL A 59 0.50 11.72 5.02
C VAL A 59 -0.05 10.90 3.85
N ALA A 60 -0.99 10.00 4.14
CA ALA A 60 -1.56 9.14 3.10
C ALA A 60 -2.27 9.95 2.01
N GLU A 61 -2.96 11.02 2.39
CA GLU A 61 -3.62 11.89 1.43
C GLU A 61 -2.62 12.58 0.52
N ARG A 62 -1.47 12.99 1.07
CA ARG A 62 -0.43 13.60 0.26
C ARG A 62 0.23 12.60 -0.66
N VAL A 63 0.46 11.39 -0.16
CA VAL A 63 1.00 10.31 -1.00
C VAL A 63 0.05 10.04 -2.16
N HIS A 64 -1.25 9.95 -1.87
CA HIS A 64 -2.24 9.68 -2.90
C HIS A 64 -2.25 10.77 -3.97
N ALA A 65 -2.25 12.03 -3.56
CA ALA A 65 -2.23 13.13 -4.52
C ALA A 65 -0.97 13.11 -5.37
N THR A 66 0.17 12.82 -4.75
CA THR A 66 1.46 12.84 -5.45
C THR A 66 1.56 11.67 -6.44
N VAL A 67 1.17 10.47 -6.02
CA VAL A 67 1.21 9.30 -6.91
C VAL A 67 0.24 9.49 -8.08
N SER A 68 -0.95 10.00 -7.80
CA SER A 68 -1.96 10.20 -8.84
C SER A 68 -1.50 11.22 -9.87
N ALA A 69 -0.79 12.26 -9.44
CA ALA A 69 -0.28 13.27 -10.35
C ALA A 69 0.94 12.76 -11.13
N ALA A 70 1.83 12.02 -10.46
CA ALA A 70 3.07 11.56 -11.08
C ALA A 70 2.87 10.36 -12.01
N ALA A 71 1.87 9.52 -11.72
CA ALA A 71 1.61 8.32 -12.51
C ALA A 71 0.10 8.11 -12.66
N PRO A 72 -0.56 8.96 -13.46
CA PRO A 72 -2.03 8.91 -13.58
C PRO A 72 -2.55 7.62 -14.19
N LYS A 73 -1.70 6.82 -14.82
CA LYS A 73 -2.14 5.56 -15.41
C LYS A 73 -2.22 4.42 -14.40
N LEU A 74 -1.66 4.60 -13.21
CA LEU A 74 -1.78 3.57 -12.18
C LEU A 74 -3.19 3.57 -11.62
N SER A 75 -3.71 2.37 -11.35
CA SER A 75 -5.05 2.20 -10.82
C SER A 75 -4.99 2.08 -9.30
N PRO A 76 -5.67 2.97 -8.58
CA PRO A 76 -5.70 2.86 -7.12
C PRO A 76 -6.53 1.69 -6.67
N LYS A 77 -6.11 1.05 -5.58
CA LYS A 77 -6.84 -0.07 -4.99
C LYS A 77 -6.33 -0.28 -3.57
N THR A 78 -6.87 -1.25 -2.87
CA THR A 78 -6.31 -1.68 -1.60
C THR A 78 -5.61 -3.02 -1.78
N TRP A 79 -4.57 -3.24 -0.98
CA TRP A 79 -3.77 -4.45 -1.00
C TRP A 79 -3.40 -4.75 0.45
N TYR A 80 -3.91 -5.84 0.98
CA TYR A 80 -3.80 -6.16 2.41
C TYR A 80 -4.34 -5.00 3.27
N GLY A 81 -5.37 -4.30 2.76
CA GLY A 81 -5.98 -3.16 3.45
C GLY A 81 -5.19 -1.86 3.35
N MET A 82 -4.10 -1.84 2.58
CA MET A 82 -3.26 -0.65 2.42
C MET A 82 -3.54 0.01 1.08
N PRO A 83 -3.39 1.34 1.01
CA PRO A 83 -3.46 2.02 -0.29
C PRO A 83 -2.37 1.49 -1.22
N ALA A 84 -2.75 1.16 -2.43
CA ALA A 84 -1.83 0.60 -3.41
C ALA A 84 -2.20 1.06 -4.80
N TYR A 85 -1.25 0.98 -5.71
CA TYR A 85 -1.42 1.47 -7.08
C TYR A 85 -0.88 0.41 -8.03
N ALA A 86 -1.74 -0.04 -8.94
CA ALA A 86 -1.42 -1.15 -9.84
C ALA A 86 -1.28 -0.68 -11.28
N ASN A 87 -0.46 -1.39 -12.05
CA ASN A 87 -0.29 -1.09 -13.46
C ASN A 87 -1.42 -1.73 -14.27
N ALA A 88 -1.36 -1.58 -15.61
CA ALA A 88 -2.41 -2.08 -16.49
C ALA A 88 -2.58 -3.59 -16.42
N GLU A 89 -1.54 -4.32 -15.98
CA GLU A 89 -1.62 -5.77 -15.84
C GLU A 89 -2.12 -6.20 -14.47
N GLY A 90 -2.48 -5.25 -13.62
CA GLY A 90 -2.98 -5.54 -12.29
C GLY A 90 -1.90 -5.78 -11.24
N LYS A 91 -0.64 -5.57 -11.59
CA LYS A 91 0.46 -5.77 -10.65
C LYS A 91 0.68 -4.52 -9.82
N ILE A 92 0.89 -4.71 -8.52
CA ILE A 92 1.15 -3.58 -7.63
C ILE A 92 2.52 -2.99 -7.94
N VAL A 93 2.57 -1.68 -8.13
CA VAL A 93 3.81 -0.96 -8.37
C VAL A 93 4.29 -0.32 -7.07
N VAL A 94 3.39 0.33 -6.35
CA VAL A 94 3.75 1.02 -5.10
C VAL A 94 2.60 0.91 -4.12
N SER A 95 2.93 0.82 -2.82
CA SER A 95 1.93 0.77 -1.75
C SER A 95 2.38 1.62 -0.57
N PHE A 96 1.43 2.05 0.23
CA PHE A 96 1.69 2.84 1.42
C PHE A 96 1.24 2.07 2.67
N LYS A 97 2.20 1.83 3.57
CA LYS A 97 1.91 1.13 4.81
C LYS A 97 1.96 2.14 5.95
N ASN A 98 0.80 2.49 6.49
CA ASN A 98 0.74 3.51 7.54
C ASN A 98 1.27 2.97 8.87
N SER A 99 1.93 3.83 9.62
CA SER A 99 2.60 3.43 10.86
C SER A 99 1.64 2.83 11.89
N GLY A 100 0.42 3.40 12.00
CA GLY A 100 -0.53 2.93 13.00
C GLY A 100 -1.06 1.54 12.74
N LYS A 101 -1.10 1.11 11.47
CA LYS A 101 -1.65 -0.21 11.13
C LYS A 101 -0.81 -1.34 11.71
N PHE A 102 0.50 -1.19 11.67
CA PHE A 102 1.42 -2.24 12.11
C PHE A 102 2.26 -1.82 13.32
N ASN A 103 1.89 -0.70 13.92
CA ASN A 103 2.52 -0.21 15.15
C ASN A 103 4.02 0.01 14.98
N THR A 104 4.39 0.71 13.92
CA THR A 104 5.77 1.05 13.65
C THR A 104 5.98 2.55 13.88
N ARG A 105 7.23 2.99 14.01
CA ARG A 105 7.51 4.39 14.30
C ARG A 105 7.52 5.28 13.07
N TYR A 106 7.40 4.72 11.89
CA TYR A 106 7.27 5.46 10.64
C TYR A 106 6.39 4.70 9.68
N SER A 107 5.80 5.41 8.73
CA SER A 107 5.09 4.79 7.62
C SER A 107 6.10 4.39 6.55
N THR A 108 5.71 3.54 5.62
CA THR A 108 6.62 3.02 4.61
C THR A 108 5.99 3.15 3.23
N LEU A 109 6.76 3.69 2.30
CA LEU A 109 6.40 3.68 0.89
C LEU A 109 7.19 2.52 0.26
N GLU A 110 6.48 1.52 -0.25
CA GLU A 110 7.11 0.30 -0.76
C GLU A 110 6.85 0.12 -2.24
N PHE A 111 7.92 -0.16 -2.98
CA PHE A 111 7.82 -0.44 -4.41
C PHE A 111 7.98 -1.94 -4.62
N GLN A 112 7.17 -2.51 -5.49
CA GLN A 112 7.13 -3.95 -5.70
C GLN A 112 7.87 -4.32 -6.98
N ASP A 113 7.86 -5.60 -7.30
CA ASP A 113 8.62 -6.13 -8.45
C ASP A 113 8.31 -5.41 -9.77
N ALA A 114 7.07 -4.95 -9.93
CA ALA A 114 6.68 -4.27 -11.17
C ALA A 114 7.21 -2.84 -11.29
N ALA A 115 7.84 -2.30 -10.23
CA ALA A 115 8.41 -0.96 -10.26
C ALA A 115 9.79 -0.99 -10.92
N ASN A 116 9.99 -0.11 -11.86
CA ASN A 116 11.25 -0.06 -12.58
C ASN A 116 12.23 0.91 -11.92
N LEU A 117 12.76 0.51 -10.77
CA LEU A 117 13.74 1.31 -10.03
C LEU A 117 15.14 0.72 -10.10
N ASP A 118 15.35 -0.22 -10.98
CA ASP A 118 16.61 -0.94 -11.11
C ASP A 118 17.78 0.01 -11.29
N ASP A 119 18.85 -0.27 -10.52
CA ASP A 119 20.06 0.54 -10.57
C ASP A 119 21.23 -0.40 -10.22
N GLY A 120 21.84 -0.99 -11.23
CA GLY A 120 22.87 -2.01 -11.04
C GLY A 120 22.28 -3.29 -10.48
N ASP A 121 22.98 -3.89 -9.54
CA ASP A 121 22.56 -5.15 -8.94
C ASP A 121 21.97 -4.97 -7.54
N LEU A 122 21.86 -3.74 -7.07
CA LEU A 122 21.34 -3.46 -5.74
C LEU A 122 20.68 -2.07 -5.75
N TRP A 123 19.40 -2.00 -5.42
CA TRP A 123 18.71 -0.70 -5.33
C TRP A 123 17.64 -0.75 -4.24
N PRO A 124 17.31 0.42 -3.66
CA PRO A 124 16.30 0.46 -2.59
C PRO A 124 14.90 0.41 -3.17
N VAL A 125 14.00 -0.26 -2.48
CA VAL A 125 12.60 -0.36 -2.89
C VAL A 125 11.63 0.00 -1.76
N SER A 126 12.13 0.24 -0.54
CA SER A 126 11.31 0.55 0.61
C SER A 126 11.86 1.78 1.31
N PHE A 127 11.00 2.75 1.56
CA PHE A 127 11.42 4.05 2.08
C PHE A 127 10.61 4.40 3.33
N ALA A 128 11.29 4.78 4.40
CA ALA A 128 10.65 5.24 5.62
C ALA A 128 10.13 6.66 5.40
N LEU A 129 8.91 6.92 5.84
CA LEU A 129 8.26 8.20 5.63
C LEU A 129 7.63 8.65 6.95
N ARG A 130 8.21 9.68 7.56
CA ARG A 130 7.70 10.16 8.85
C ARG A 130 6.85 11.40 8.74
N LYS A 131 7.28 12.37 7.99
CA LYS A 131 6.57 13.63 7.85
C LYS A 131 6.59 14.08 6.42
N TRP A 132 5.56 14.80 6.02
CA TRP A 132 5.48 15.34 4.69
C TRP A 132 6.12 16.72 4.63
N SER A 133 6.81 17.01 3.52
CA SER A 133 7.43 18.30 3.26
C SER A 133 7.56 18.46 1.76
N PRO A 134 7.86 19.67 1.25
CA PRO A 134 8.09 19.85 -0.17
C PRO A 134 9.22 18.96 -0.71
N ALA A 135 10.27 18.75 0.09
CA ALA A 135 11.37 17.89 -0.33
C ALA A 135 10.91 16.43 -0.44
N VAL A 136 10.08 15.96 0.51
CA VAL A 136 9.54 14.61 0.47
C VAL A 136 8.63 14.46 -0.75
N GLU A 137 7.79 15.44 -1.02
CA GLU A 137 6.89 15.39 -2.17
C GLU A 137 7.68 15.24 -3.47
N GLN A 138 8.72 16.02 -3.64
CA GLN A 138 9.56 15.95 -4.83
C GLN A 138 10.20 14.57 -4.95
N LYS A 139 10.73 14.03 -3.85
CA LYS A 139 11.36 12.72 -3.87
C LYS A 139 10.38 11.62 -4.22
N VAL A 140 9.19 11.66 -3.64
CA VAL A 140 8.16 10.67 -3.93
C VAL A 140 7.74 10.75 -5.39
N ALA A 141 7.54 11.95 -5.92
CA ALA A 141 7.16 12.12 -7.32
C ALA A 141 8.23 11.56 -8.25
N GLU A 142 9.50 11.81 -7.95
CA GLU A 142 10.61 11.30 -8.76
C GLU A 142 10.66 9.77 -8.74
N LEU A 143 10.50 9.18 -7.56
CA LEU A 143 10.51 7.73 -7.43
C LEU A 143 9.36 7.09 -8.20
N VAL A 144 8.17 7.66 -8.09
CA VAL A 144 7.00 7.13 -8.76
C VAL A 144 7.13 7.25 -10.28
N LYS A 145 7.62 8.38 -10.77
CA LYS A 145 7.82 8.55 -12.21
C LYS A 145 8.84 7.55 -12.74
N ALA A 146 9.92 7.33 -12.00
CA ALA A 146 10.92 6.35 -12.39
C ALA A 146 10.33 4.94 -12.41
N ALA A 147 9.52 4.63 -11.40
CA ALA A 147 8.95 3.28 -11.25
C ALA A 147 8.07 2.88 -12.42
N VAL A 148 7.42 3.85 -13.08
CA VAL A 148 6.51 3.56 -14.19
C VAL A 148 7.13 3.85 -15.57
N SER A 149 8.36 4.28 -15.62
CA SER A 149 9.00 4.65 -16.89
C SER A 149 9.51 3.44 -17.66
#